data_9d8e343d9883a0c42b1fbf40ee638b16
#
_entry.id   9d8e343d9883a0c42b1fbf40ee638b16
#
_cell.length_a   1.000
_cell.length_b   1.000
_cell.length_c   1.000
_cell.angle_alpha   90.00
_cell.angle_beta   90.00
_cell.angle_gamma   90.00
#
_symmetry.space_group_name_H-M   'P 1'
#
loop_
_entity.id
_entity.type
_entity.pdbx_description
1 polymer ?
#
loop_
_entity_poly.entity_id
_entity_poly.type
_entity_poly.pdbx_seq_one_letter_code
_entity_poly.pdbx_strand_id
1 'polypeptide(L)'
;MTEGPRRHVDKSLAQDDDVLPDFDEGDEDEEGGPGEPPPWQEPPHAPEPPRSHPCWSCAAAVPAGSPACPECQESARHLRLLGPGASIDLRHGEGPPLRLGRHPVWATAVAGALSGDRGQGVSRRHAELQLTPDGTMWLTECAHGTLNGTYVNDERIPPGTRAPVHDGDVIGLGRNCAFTVLLVEPGA
;
A
#
# COMPACT_ATOMS: atom_id res chain seq x y z
N MET A 1 46.91 20.94 5.28
CA MET A 1 47.48 21.54 4.06
C MET A 1 47.88 20.41 3.15
N THR A 2 47.05 20.16 2.14
CA THR A 2 47.46 19.44 0.90
C THR A 2 46.30 19.59 -0.06
N GLU A 3 46.47 20.52 -1.00
CA GLU A 3 45.59 20.75 -2.12
C GLU A 3 45.81 19.64 -3.17
N GLY A 4 44.73 19.06 -3.70
CA GLY A 4 44.75 18.16 -4.84
C GLY A 4 44.28 18.89 -6.12
N PRO A 5 44.77 18.51 -7.29
CA PRO A 5 44.74 19.35 -8.50
C PRO A 5 43.40 19.32 -9.22
N ARG A 6 43.02 20.49 -9.71
CA ARG A 6 41.89 20.75 -10.63
C ARG A 6 42.20 20.19 -12.00
N ARG A 7 41.31 19.37 -12.57
CA ARG A 7 41.36 18.97 -13.97
C ARG A 7 40.61 19.97 -14.85
N HIS A 8 41.36 20.57 -15.75
CA HIS A 8 40.91 21.41 -16.83
C HIS A 8 40.23 20.51 -17.90
N VAL A 9 39.01 20.83 -18.29
CA VAL A 9 38.36 20.21 -19.44
C VAL A 9 38.45 21.18 -20.60
N ASP A 10 39.19 20.75 -21.60
CA ASP A 10 39.40 21.45 -22.84
C ASP A 10 38.16 21.31 -23.74
N LYS A 11 37.66 22.46 -24.22
CA LYS A 11 36.60 22.54 -25.22
C LYS A 11 37.22 22.74 -26.56
N SER A 12 37.35 21.71 -27.37
CA SER A 12 37.60 21.85 -28.78
C SER A 12 36.30 21.75 -29.58
N LEU A 13 35.97 22.86 -30.18
CA LEU A 13 34.97 23.03 -31.23
C LEU A 13 35.41 22.30 -32.49
N ALA A 14 34.60 21.38 -32.97
CA ALA A 14 34.64 20.93 -34.37
C ALA A 14 33.34 21.43 -35.01
N GLN A 15 33.54 22.35 -35.96
CA GLN A 15 32.56 22.74 -36.96
C GLN A 15 32.66 21.73 -38.09
N ASP A 16 31.59 21.03 -38.36
CA ASP A 16 31.42 20.33 -39.65
C ASP A 16 30.30 21.05 -40.40
N ASP A 17 30.75 21.66 -41.52
CA ASP A 17 29.90 22.22 -42.55
C ASP A 17 29.30 21.06 -43.37
N ASP A 18 28.04 20.74 -43.14
CA ASP A 18 27.29 19.85 -44.03
C ASP A 18 26.55 20.68 -45.08
N VAL A 19 27.10 20.60 -46.27
CA VAL A 19 26.56 21.09 -47.54
C VAL A 19 25.24 20.36 -47.82
N LEU A 20 24.18 21.12 -47.93
CA LEU A 20 22.89 20.63 -48.41
C LEU A 20 22.95 20.36 -49.92
N PRO A 21 22.48 19.23 -50.43
CA PRO A 21 22.34 19.01 -51.85
C PRO A 21 21.15 19.80 -52.41
N ASP A 22 21.40 20.50 -53.53
CA ASP A 22 20.41 21.14 -54.38
C ASP A 22 19.35 20.13 -54.80
N PHE A 23 18.11 20.38 -54.46
CA PHE A 23 16.97 19.69 -55.04
C PHE A 23 16.62 20.37 -56.36
N ASP A 24 16.86 19.65 -57.45
CA ASP A 24 16.45 19.94 -58.80
C ASP A 24 14.92 20.02 -58.91
N GLU A 25 14.45 21.16 -59.42
CA GLU A 25 13.04 21.38 -59.76
C GLU A 25 12.74 20.66 -61.10
N GLY A 26 12.06 19.52 -60.98
CA GLY A 26 11.57 18.74 -62.11
C GLY A 26 10.06 18.59 -62.08
N ASP A 27 9.43 19.37 -62.97
CA ASP A 27 8.20 19.17 -63.74
C ASP A 27 6.98 18.44 -63.13
N GLU A 28 5.99 19.21 -63.00
CA GLU A 28 4.57 19.27 -63.31
C GLU A 28 3.88 17.99 -63.85
N ASP A 29 2.60 17.91 -63.43
CA ASP A 29 1.52 17.14 -64.02
C ASP A 29 1.24 15.76 -63.39
N GLU A 30 0.30 15.78 -62.42
CA GLU A 30 -0.94 15.01 -62.56
C GLU A 30 -1.96 15.44 -61.48
N GLU A 31 -3.04 15.99 -61.95
CA GLU A 31 -4.27 16.24 -61.20
C GLU A 31 -4.92 14.90 -60.75
N GLY A 32 -4.52 14.43 -59.57
CA GLY A 32 -5.23 13.44 -58.83
C GLY A 32 -5.75 14.09 -57.54
N GLY A 33 -7.05 14.44 -57.50
CA GLY A 33 -7.67 14.99 -56.29
C GLY A 33 -7.38 14.12 -55.07
N PRO A 34 -7.24 14.73 -53.87
CA PRO A 34 -6.99 13.96 -52.67
C PRO A 34 -8.22 13.03 -52.42
N GLY A 35 -7.99 11.74 -52.71
CA GLY A 35 -8.90 10.69 -52.25
C GLY A 35 -9.06 10.80 -50.75
N GLU A 36 -10.30 10.92 -50.33
CA GLU A 36 -10.63 10.88 -48.88
C GLU A 36 -9.93 9.69 -48.27
N PRO A 37 -9.12 9.89 -47.19
CA PRO A 37 -8.49 8.77 -46.53
C PRO A 37 -9.55 7.80 -46.06
N PRO A 38 -9.38 6.48 -46.21
CA PRO A 38 -10.38 5.52 -45.73
C PRO A 38 -10.63 5.75 -44.24
N PRO A 39 -11.88 5.67 -43.78
CA PRO A 39 -12.19 5.85 -42.37
C PRO A 39 -11.33 4.88 -41.57
N TRP A 40 -10.46 5.41 -40.72
CA TRP A 40 -9.63 4.62 -39.81
C TRP A 40 -10.58 3.78 -38.96
N GLN A 41 -10.70 2.52 -39.32
CA GLN A 41 -11.34 1.55 -38.43
C GLN A 41 -10.35 1.35 -37.28
N GLU A 42 -10.71 1.88 -36.12
CA GLU A 42 -9.96 1.56 -34.90
C GLU A 42 -9.85 0.03 -34.81
N PRO A 43 -8.62 -0.51 -34.66
CA PRO A 43 -8.47 -1.94 -34.48
C PRO A 43 -9.34 -2.36 -33.28
N PRO A 44 -10.03 -3.51 -33.35
CA PRO A 44 -10.84 -3.98 -32.24
C PRO A 44 -9.99 -3.94 -30.97
N HIS A 45 -10.43 -3.21 -29.97
CA HIS A 45 -9.73 -3.12 -28.70
C HIS A 45 -9.41 -4.54 -28.24
N ALA A 46 -8.12 -4.86 -28.12
CA ALA A 46 -7.72 -6.09 -27.50
C ALA A 46 -8.39 -6.15 -26.11
N PRO A 47 -8.95 -7.28 -25.68
CA PRO A 47 -9.55 -7.40 -24.37
C PRO A 47 -8.53 -6.93 -23.33
N GLU A 48 -8.93 -5.96 -22.50
CA GLU A 48 -8.05 -5.51 -21.42
C GLU A 48 -7.62 -6.74 -20.60
N PRO A 49 -6.34 -6.88 -20.28
CA PRO A 49 -5.88 -7.98 -19.45
C PRO A 49 -6.67 -7.95 -18.13
N PRO A 50 -7.06 -9.10 -17.60
CA PRO A 50 -7.81 -9.15 -16.35
C PRO A 50 -7.04 -8.37 -15.28
N ARG A 51 -7.72 -7.43 -14.64
CA ARG A 51 -7.12 -6.65 -13.57
C ARG A 51 -6.68 -7.60 -12.46
N SER A 52 -5.48 -7.43 -11.98
CA SER A 52 -4.95 -8.19 -10.87
C SER A 52 -4.40 -7.23 -9.81
N HIS A 53 -4.41 -7.65 -8.55
CA HIS A 53 -3.81 -6.92 -7.45
C HIS A 53 -2.80 -7.81 -6.73
N PRO A 54 -1.80 -7.23 -6.04
CA PRO A 54 -0.86 -8.04 -5.27
C PRO A 54 -1.55 -8.63 -4.03
N CYS A 55 -1.25 -9.89 -3.75
CA CYS A 55 -1.68 -10.53 -2.51
C CYS A 55 -1.07 -9.80 -1.31
N TRP A 56 -1.87 -9.50 -0.32
CA TRP A 56 -1.45 -8.83 0.91
C TRP A 56 -0.43 -9.64 1.73
N SER A 57 -0.42 -10.97 1.57
CA SER A 57 0.44 -11.89 2.33
C SER A 57 1.74 -12.24 1.60
N CYS A 58 1.67 -12.63 0.31
CA CYS A 58 2.83 -13.13 -0.44
C CYS A 58 3.22 -12.28 -1.66
N ALA A 59 2.48 -11.20 -1.93
CA ALA A 59 2.66 -10.29 -3.07
C ALA A 59 2.46 -10.93 -4.47
N ALA A 60 2.02 -12.19 -4.58
CA ALA A 60 1.67 -12.80 -5.85
C ALA A 60 0.45 -12.11 -6.49
N ALA A 61 0.36 -12.15 -7.83
CA ALA A 61 -0.78 -11.57 -8.54
C ALA A 61 -2.07 -12.36 -8.28
N VAL A 62 -3.09 -11.69 -7.77
CA VAL A 62 -4.42 -12.26 -7.53
C VAL A 62 -5.37 -11.67 -8.55
N PRO A 63 -6.07 -12.48 -9.36
CA PRO A 63 -7.08 -11.97 -10.29
C PRO A 63 -8.20 -11.24 -9.54
N ALA A 64 -8.70 -10.15 -10.14
CA ALA A 64 -9.81 -9.39 -9.55
C ALA A 64 -11.03 -10.30 -9.30
N GLY A 65 -11.63 -10.17 -8.11
CA GLY A 65 -12.78 -10.98 -7.70
C GLY A 65 -12.45 -12.38 -7.20
N SER A 66 -11.18 -12.78 -7.16
CA SER A 66 -10.78 -14.06 -6.55
C SER A 66 -10.96 -14.00 -5.04
N PRO A 67 -11.60 -15.02 -4.42
CA PRO A 67 -11.80 -15.04 -2.98
C PRO A 67 -10.53 -15.36 -2.19
N ALA A 68 -9.52 -15.93 -2.85
CA ALA A 68 -8.25 -16.29 -2.23
C ALA A 68 -7.09 -16.18 -3.22
N CYS A 69 -5.88 -16.01 -2.69
CA CYS A 69 -4.66 -16.03 -3.47
C CYS A 69 -4.38 -17.46 -4.02
N PRO A 70 -4.09 -17.61 -5.32
CA PRO A 70 -3.79 -18.93 -5.90
C PRO A 70 -2.49 -19.54 -5.36
N GLU A 71 -1.54 -18.71 -4.93
CA GLU A 71 -0.22 -19.18 -4.48
C GLU A 71 -0.20 -19.58 -3.00
N CYS A 72 -0.64 -18.67 -2.11
CA CYS A 72 -0.55 -18.92 -0.66
C CYS A 72 -1.87 -19.34 -0.01
N GLN A 73 -2.97 -19.39 -0.78
CA GLN A 73 -4.31 -19.76 -0.32
C GLN A 73 -4.89 -18.83 0.77
N GLU A 74 -4.24 -17.69 1.04
CA GLU A 74 -4.80 -16.68 1.93
C GLU A 74 -6.02 -16.02 1.32
N SER A 75 -7.03 -15.77 2.15
CA SER A 75 -8.23 -15.05 1.74
C SER A 75 -7.88 -13.68 1.18
N ALA A 76 -8.50 -13.28 0.08
CA ALA A 76 -8.40 -11.92 -0.42
C ALA A 76 -9.04 -10.92 0.54
N ARG A 77 -10.04 -11.36 1.32
CA ARG A 77 -10.60 -10.60 2.44
C ARG A 77 -9.60 -10.60 3.59
N HIS A 78 -9.21 -9.41 4.03
CA HIS A 78 -8.23 -9.26 5.11
C HIS A 78 -8.50 -8.01 5.93
N LEU A 79 -7.89 -7.93 7.11
CA LEU A 79 -7.94 -6.78 7.98
C LEU A 79 -6.75 -5.87 7.67
N ARG A 80 -7.00 -4.57 7.57
CA ARG A 80 -5.96 -3.54 7.42
C ARG A 80 -6.01 -2.56 8.58
N LEU A 81 -4.89 -2.40 9.26
CA LEU A 81 -4.69 -1.35 10.25
C LEU A 81 -3.92 -0.20 9.61
N LEU A 82 -4.56 0.95 9.46
CA LEU A 82 -3.91 2.17 9.02
C LEU A 82 -3.45 2.96 10.24
N GLY A 83 -2.15 3.04 10.43
CA GLY A 83 -1.55 3.74 11.55
C GLY A 83 -0.59 4.85 11.11
N PRO A 84 0.06 5.54 12.05
CA PRO A 84 0.97 6.64 11.78
C PRO A 84 2.17 6.18 10.94
N GLY A 85 2.08 6.39 9.62
CA GLY A 85 3.13 6.06 8.66
C GLY A 85 3.34 4.57 8.38
N ALA A 86 2.35 3.73 8.70
CA ALA A 86 2.37 2.30 8.38
C ALA A 86 0.96 1.79 8.07
N SER A 87 0.87 0.90 7.09
CA SER A 87 -0.28 0.05 6.84
C SER A 87 0.12 -1.39 7.17
N ILE A 88 -0.69 -2.08 7.96
CA ILE A 88 -0.41 -3.45 8.40
C ILE A 88 -1.58 -4.31 7.96
N ASP A 89 -1.32 -5.21 7.03
CA ASP A 89 -2.30 -6.18 6.56
C ASP A 89 -2.20 -7.48 7.37
N LEU A 90 -3.36 -8.00 7.74
CA LEU A 90 -3.49 -9.10 8.69
C LEU A 90 -4.55 -10.07 8.22
N ARG A 91 -4.36 -11.34 8.59
CA ARG A 91 -5.35 -12.37 8.28
C ARG A 91 -6.71 -12.02 8.88
N HIS A 92 -7.75 -12.16 8.05
CA HIS A 92 -9.14 -12.14 8.48
C HIS A 92 -9.63 -13.56 8.73
N GLY A 93 -10.27 -13.82 9.85
CA GLY A 93 -10.87 -15.12 10.18
C GLY A 93 -10.32 -15.74 11.45
N GLU A 94 -10.57 -17.04 11.60
CA GLU A 94 -10.14 -17.78 12.78
C GLU A 94 -8.62 -17.78 12.95
N GLY A 95 -8.18 -17.52 14.15
CA GLY A 95 -6.77 -17.48 14.47
C GLY A 95 -6.50 -16.91 15.86
N PRO A 96 -5.25 -16.89 16.29
CA PRO A 96 -4.88 -16.21 17.52
C PRO A 96 -5.17 -14.71 17.39
N PRO A 97 -5.55 -14.05 18.51
CA PRO A 97 -5.79 -12.62 18.50
C PRO A 97 -4.55 -11.84 18.06
N LEU A 98 -4.78 -10.78 17.29
CA LEU A 98 -3.73 -9.84 16.97
C LEU A 98 -3.29 -9.09 18.22
N ARG A 99 -2.03 -9.20 18.54
CA ARG A 99 -1.43 -8.56 19.70
C ARG A 99 -0.88 -7.19 19.36
N LEU A 100 -1.36 -6.18 20.08
CA LEU A 100 -1.03 -4.78 19.87
C LEU A 100 -0.10 -4.30 21.00
N GLY A 101 1.09 -3.85 20.66
CA GLY A 101 2.08 -3.37 21.64
C GLY A 101 3.49 -3.29 21.09
N ARG A 102 4.42 -2.79 21.90
CA ARG A 102 5.82 -2.58 21.50
C ARG A 102 6.72 -3.79 21.74
N HIS A 103 6.22 -4.90 22.31
CA HIS A 103 7.05 -6.05 22.58
C HIS A 103 7.27 -6.89 21.30
N PRO A 104 8.50 -6.99 20.78
CA PRO A 104 8.77 -7.54 19.46
C PRO A 104 8.39 -9.03 19.29
N VAL A 105 8.47 -9.80 20.37
CA VAL A 105 8.12 -11.24 20.35
C VAL A 105 6.64 -11.46 20.61
N TRP A 106 5.98 -10.60 21.36
CA TRP A 106 4.57 -10.75 21.70
C TRP A 106 3.64 -10.14 20.64
N ALA A 107 4.01 -8.98 20.11
CA ALA A 107 3.23 -8.23 19.12
C ALA A 107 3.99 -8.14 17.78
N THR A 108 4.42 -9.27 17.26
CA THR A 108 5.33 -9.38 16.10
C THR A 108 4.85 -8.59 14.88
N ALA A 109 3.54 -8.57 14.62
CA ALA A 109 2.97 -7.91 13.45
C ALA A 109 3.05 -6.37 13.53
N VAL A 110 2.95 -5.78 14.73
CA VAL A 110 2.82 -4.32 14.89
C VAL A 110 4.01 -3.67 15.61
N ALA A 111 4.84 -4.43 16.31
CA ALA A 111 5.92 -3.86 17.13
C ALA A 111 6.90 -3.02 16.30
N GLY A 112 7.16 -3.39 15.06
CA GLY A 112 8.01 -2.62 14.14
C GLY A 112 7.42 -1.24 13.82
N ALA A 113 6.12 -1.16 13.56
CA ALA A 113 5.41 0.09 13.31
C ALA A 113 5.35 1.01 14.54
N LEU A 114 5.44 0.41 15.73
CA LEU A 114 5.43 1.11 17.02
C LEU A 114 6.85 1.38 17.57
N SER A 115 7.88 1.27 16.76
CA SER A 115 9.25 1.58 17.16
C SER A 115 9.49 3.09 17.24
N GLY A 116 10.39 3.50 18.16
CA GLY A 116 10.74 4.91 18.36
C GLY A 116 9.58 5.76 18.88
N ASP A 117 9.48 6.99 18.39
CA ASP A 117 8.52 8.00 18.87
C ASP A 117 7.06 7.61 18.60
N ARG A 118 6.80 6.84 17.53
CA ARG A 118 5.45 6.39 17.18
C ARG A 118 4.80 5.54 18.25
N GLY A 119 5.58 4.76 18.96
CA GLY A 119 5.10 3.91 20.06
C GLY A 119 5.18 4.57 21.43
N GLN A 120 5.51 5.86 21.51
CA GLN A 120 5.55 6.57 22.78
C GLN A 120 4.19 6.52 23.47
N GLY A 121 4.17 6.05 24.73
CA GLY A 121 2.92 5.87 25.46
C GLY A 121 2.19 4.54 25.21
N VAL A 122 2.62 3.73 24.26
CA VAL A 122 2.09 2.38 24.05
C VAL A 122 2.83 1.39 24.99
N SER A 123 2.08 0.56 25.68
CA SER A 123 2.64 -0.48 26.56
C SER A 123 3.31 -1.59 25.73
N ARG A 124 4.24 -2.35 26.34
CA ARG A 124 4.87 -3.49 25.69
C ARG A 124 3.84 -4.55 25.26
N ARG A 125 2.88 -4.85 26.14
CA ARG A 125 1.67 -5.64 25.86
C ARG A 125 0.51 -4.71 26.16
N HIS A 126 -0.18 -4.23 25.13
CA HIS A 126 -1.15 -3.17 25.30
C HIS A 126 -2.59 -3.70 25.19
N ALA A 127 -2.92 -4.29 24.06
CA ALA A 127 -4.26 -4.80 23.79
C ALA A 127 -4.19 -6.00 22.84
N GLU A 128 -5.29 -6.70 22.72
CA GLU A 128 -5.51 -7.77 21.74
C GLU A 128 -6.76 -7.47 20.92
N LEU A 129 -6.64 -7.57 19.59
CA LEU A 129 -7.75 -7.49 18.67
C LEU A 129 -8.07 -8.90 18.18
N GLN A 130 -9.25 -9.37 18.45
CA GLN A 130 -9.74 -10.69 18.06
C GLN A 130 -10.84 -10.54 17.02
N LEU A 131 -10.71 -11.27 15.93
CA LEU A 131 -11.73 -11.44 14.94
C LEU A 131 -12.41 -12.79 15.18
N THR A 132 -13.71 -12.80 15.29
CA THR A 132 -14.52 -14.01 15.48
C THR A 132 -15.02 -14.53 14.14
N PRO A 133 -15.40 -15.83 14.02
CA PRO A 133 -15.82 -16.43 12.75
C PRO A 133 -17.02 -15.74 12.09
N ASP A 134 -17.88 -15.12 12.89
CA ASP A 134 -19.03 -14.33 12.44
C ASP A 134 -18.65 -12.93 11.87
N GLY A 135 -17.34 -12.60 11.86
CA GLY A 135 -16.84 -11.32 11.37
C GLY A 135 -16.86 -10.19 12.41
N THR A 136 -17.25 -10.49 13.66
CA THR A 136 -17.21 -9.47 14.72
C THR A 136 -15.78 -9.31 15.23
N MET A 137 -15.35 -8.06 15.38
CA MET A 137 -14.04 -7.71 15.95
C MET A 137 -14.20 -7.26 17.39
N TRP A 138 -13.30 -7.72 18.25
CA TRP A 138 -13.28 -7.38 19.66
C TRP A 138 -11.89 -6.88 20.07
N LEU A 139 -11.84 -5.68 20.63
CA LEU A 139 -10.63 -5.14 21.24
C LEU A 139 -10.66 -5.33 22.75
N THR A 140 -9.58 -5.89 23.31
CA THR A 140 -9.45 -6.13 24.76
C THR A 140 -8.16 -5.48 25.25
N GLU A 141 -8.22 -4.57 26.20
CA GLU A 141 -7.03 -4.09 26.90
C GLU A 141 -6.45 -5.21 27.78
N CYS A 142 -5.12 -5.29 27.88
CA CYS A 142 -4.48 -6.24 28.78
C CYS A 142 -5.02 -6.11 30.21
N ALA A 143 -5.27 -7.25 30.88
CA ALA A 143 -5.94 -7.31 32.18
C ALA A 143 -5.25 -6.49 33.29
N HIS A 144 -3.93 -6.30 33.21
CA HIS A 144 -3.20 -5.46 34.17
C HIS A 144 -3.37 -3.95 33.90
N GLY A 145 -4.12 -3.60 32.88
CA GLY A 145 -4.27 -2.23 32.42
C GLY A 145 -3.02 -1.69 31.73
N THR A 146 -3.19 -0.54 31.11
CA THR A 146 -2.10 0.21 30.51
C THR A 146 -2.04 1.62 31.08
N LEU A 147 -0.87 2.23 31.12
CA LEU A 147 -0.69 3.56 31.71
C LEU A 147 -1.58 4.61 31.03
N ASN A 148 -1.69 4.54 29.71
CA ASN A 148 -2.36 5.55 28.90
C ASN A 148 -3.72 5.09 28.35
N GLY A 149 -4.16 3.87 28.65
CA GLY A 149 -5.46 3.33 28.25
C GLY A 149 -5.55 2.87 26.79
N THR A 150 -6.61 2.14 26.51
CA THR A 150 -7.01 1.69 25.17
C THR A 150 -8.37 2.32 24.85
N TYR A 151 -8.56 2.68 23.59
CA TYR A 151 -9.74 3.44 23.15
C TYR A 151 -10.32 2.84 21.87
N VAL A 152 -11.64 2.95 21.73
CA VAL A 152 -12.35 2.76 20.47
C VAL A 152 -13.15 4.03 20.22
N ASN A 153 -12.89 4.71 19.10
CA ASN A 153 -13.53 5.99 18.74
C ASN A 153 -13.50 7.01 19.89
N ASP A 154 -12.29 7.18 20.50
CA ASP A 154 -12.05 8.05 21.66
C ASP A 154 -12.71 7.61 22.98
N GLU A 155 -13.52 6.56 22.99
CA GLU A 155 -14.08 5.99 24.20
C GLU A 155 -13.09 5.01 24.84
N ARG A 156 -12.72 5.26 26.10
CA ARG A 156 -11.79 4.40 26.82
C ARG A 156 -12.46 3.09 27.23
N ILE A 157 -11.82 1.96 26.90
CA ILE A 157 -12.27 0.65 27.38
C ILE A 157 -11.64 0.33 28.75
N PRO A 158 -12.40 -0.22 29.70
CA PRO A 158 -11.85 -0.65 30.98
C PRO A 158 -10.88 -1.82 30.82
N PRO A 159 -9.80 -1.90 31.62
CA PRO A 159 -8.85 -3.01 31.58
C PRO A 159 -9.52 -4.37 31.74
N GLY A 160 -9.12 -5.35 30.93
CA GLY A 160 -9.67 -6.71 30.98
C GLY A 160 -11.08 -6.86 30.41
N THR A 161 -11.73 -5.77 30.01
CA THR A 161 -12.99 -5.81 29.27
C THR A 161 -12.75 -5.79 27.78
N ARG A 162 -13.75 -6.17 26.99
CA ARG A 162 -13.71 -6.11 25.55
C ARG A 162 -14.75 -5.12 25.02
N ALA A 163 -14.38 -4.40 23.97
CA ALA A 163 -15.29 -3.53 23.24
C ALA A 163 -15.41 -4.03 21.79
N PRO A 164 -16.60 -3.94 21.18
CA PRO A 164 -16.75 -4.24 19.76
C PRO A 164 -16.01 -3.20 18.93
N VAL A 165 -15.47 -3.65 17.79
CA VAL A 165 -14.82 -2.80 16.80
C VAL A 165 -15.43 -3.12 15.44
N HIS A 166 -15.71 -2.11 14.65
CA HIS A 166 -16.32 -2.23 13.32
C HIS A 166 -15.37 -1.72 12.25
N ASP A 167 -15.71 -1.98 11.01
CA ASP A 167 -15.02 -1.39 9.86
C ASP A 167 -15.11 0.14 9.92
N GLY A 168 -13.98 0.80 9.74
CA GLY A 168 -13.85 2.26 9.85
C GLY A 168 -13.59 2.79 11.26
N ASP A 169 -13.71 1.96 12.31
CA ASP A 169 -13.43 2.41 13.67
C ASP A 169 -11.95 2.74 13.90
N VAL A 170 -11.72 3.64 14.85
CA VAL A 170 -10.37 4.04 15.26
C VAL A 170 -10.04 3.41 16.61
N ILE A 171 -8.99 2.61 16.66
CA ILE A 171 -8.45 2.07 17.92
C ILE A 171 -7.27 2.91 18.39
N GLY A 172 -7.33 3.41 19.62
CA GLY A 172 -6.27 4.17 20.26
C GLY A 172 -5.45 3.32 21.23
N LEU A 173 -4.14 3.31 21.09
CA LEU A 173 -3.19 2.69 22.02
C LEU A 173 -2.45 3.78 22.79
N GLY A 174 -3.01 4.22 23.89
CA GLY A 174 -2.55 5.41 24.59
C GLY A 174 -2.99 6.69 23.85
N ARG A 175 -2.29 7.80 24.10
CA ARG A 175 -2.71 9.14 23.64
C ARG A 175 -2.27 9.48 22.22
N ASN A 176 -1.19 8.86 21.74
CA ASN A 176 -0.49 9.32 20.53
C ASN A 176 -0.42 8.27 19.42
N CYS A 177 -1.01 7.11 19.61
CA CYS A 177 -0.99 6.04 18.63
C CYS A 177 -2.42 5.58 18.35
N ALA A 178 -2.86 5.78 17.14
CA ALA A 178 -4.18 5.35 16.68
C ALA A 178 -4.05 4.58 15.37
N PHE A 179 -4.94 3.61 15.19
CA PHE A 179 -5.09 2.84 13.95
C PHE A 179 -6.54 2.88 13.51
N THR A 180 -6.77 3.22 12.25
CA THR A 180 -8.07 2.97 11.63
C THR A 180 -8.14 1.50 11.20
N VAL A 181 -9.20 0.85 11.58
CA VAL A 181 -9.46 -0.57 11.27
C VAL A 181 -10.28 -0.63 9.99
N LEU A 182 -9.78 -1.30 8.97
CA LEU A 182 -10.48 -1.50 7.72
C LEU A 182 -10.63 -2.99 7.42
N LEU A 183 -11.81 -3.38 7.00
CA LEU A 183 -12.07 -4.69 6.43
C LEU A 183 -11.97 -4.57 4.92
N VAL A 184 -10.92 -5.13 4.33
CA VAL A 184 -10.70 -5.10 2.89
C VAL A 184 -11.41 -6.29 2.26
N GLU A 185 -12.35 -6.00 1.37
CA GLU A 185 -13.10 -7.02 0.63
C GLU A 185 -12.39 -7.37 -0.70
N PRO A 186 -12.59 -8.59 -1.24
CA PRO A 186 -12.05 -8.97 -2.54
C PRO A 186 -12.53 -8.05 -3.65
N GLY A 187 -11.60 -7.44 -4.38
CA GLY A 187 -11.92 -6.61 -5.55
C GLY A 187 -12.30 -5.16 -5.23
N ALA A 188 -12.05 -4.70 -3.99
CA ALA A 188 -12.16 -3.28 -3.63
C ALA A 188 -10.94 -2.47 -4.09
#